data_7279c2f4a8608ee1a373449ae05182e3
#
_entry.id   7279c2f4a8608ee1a373449ae05182e3
#
_cell.length_a   1.000
_cell.length_b   1.000
_cell.length_c   1.000
_cell.angle_alpha   90.00
_cell.angle_beta   90.00
_cell.angle_gamma   90.00
#
_symmetry.space_group_name_H-M   'P 1'
#
loop_
_entity.id
_entity.type
_entity.pdbx_description
1 polymer ?
#
loop_
_entity_poly.entity_id
_entity_poly.type
_entity_poly.pdbx_seq_one_letter_code
_entity_poly.pdbx_strand_id
1 'polypeptide(L)'
;MIVDPIYDNARLYRIRKETEDIKMEKKDIDWSNLSFGYQETDYSYVSNYKDGKWDDGQLTKDHTVTLNECAGVFQYAQTCFEGLKAYTTEDGRIVCFRPDLNAQRLKDSCERLEMPVFPEDRFVKAVEEVVKANAAWVPPYGSGATLYIRPYIMGTNAVIGVKPADEYQFRILVTPVGPYFKGGAKPITIRVSDFDRAAPHGTGQGRTQLCNESSCHCRCTCTGLCREYVPRSCNTYKGRGDRWCKLHLYHKGWHICYT
;
A
#
# COMPACT_ATOMS: atom_id res chain seq x y z
N MET A 1 18.26 -22.12 22.13
CA MET A 1 18.50 -20.93 21.31
C MET A 1 18.66 -21.45 19.86
N ILE A 2 17.53 -21.68 19.21
CA ILE A 2 17.49 -22.13 17.81
C ILE A 2 17.20 -20.88 17.01
N VAL A 3 18.22 -20.31 16.41
CA VAL A 3 18.07 -19.21 15.46
C VAL A 3 17.71 -19.87 14.14
N ASP A 4 16.50 -19.67 13.70
CA ASP A 4 15.99 -20.21 12.43
C ASP A 4 16.71 -19.51 11.27
N PRO A 5 17.52 -20.22 10.44
CA PRO A 5 18.33 -19.60 9.40
C PRO A 5 17.54 -19.00 8.23
N ILE A 6 16.21 -19.09 8.25
CA ILE A 6 15.34 -18.54 7.21
C ILE A 6 15.16 -17.01 7.32
N TYR A 7 15.51 -16.41 8.47
CA TYR A 7 15.31 -14.97 8.70
C TYR A 7 16.53 -14.08 8.45
N ASP A 8 17.68 -14.65 8.12
CA ASP A 8 18.93 -13.88 7.96
C ASP A 8 19.03 -13.10 6.63
N ASN A 9 18.10 -13.32 5.68
CA ASN A 9 17.96 -12.55 4.44
C ASN A 9 16.77 -11.60 4.40
N ALA A 10 15.94 -11.58 5.43
CA ALA A 10 14.85 -10.61 5.54
C ALA A 10 15.39 -9.30 6.13
N ARG A 11 15.67 -8.31 5.28
CA ARG A 11 16.00 -6.96 5.74
C ARG A 11 14.79 -6.35 6.46
N LEU A 12 14.65 -6.64 7.76
CA LEU A 12 13.74 -5.94 8.64
C LEU A 12 14.34 -4.57 8.92
N TYR A 13 13.71 -3.53 8.41
CA TYR A 13 14.06 -2.16 8.75
C TYR A 13 13.54 -1.86 10.14
N ARG A 14 14.49 -1.79 11.09
CA ARG A 14 14.20 -1.34 12.45
C ARG A 14 14.03 0.17 12.44
N ILE A 15 12.87 0.64 12.82
CA ILE A 15 12.65 2.07 13.09
C ILE A 15 13.35 2.37 14.41
N ARG A 16 14.55 2.96 14.34
CA ARG A 16 15.36 3.29 15.53
C ARG A 16 14.68 4.41 16.32
N LYS A 17 14.47 4.17 17.59
CA LYS A 17 14.32 5.27 18.55
C LYS A 17 15.72 5.86 18.76
N GLU A 18 15.93 7.11 18.43
CA GLU A 18 17.04 7.87 18.99
C GLU A 18 16.66 8.26 20.40
N THR A 19 17.47 7.80 21.36
CA THR A 19 17.49 8.15 22.79
C THR A 19 16.22 7.95 23.62
N GLU A 20 16.41 7.16 24.67
CA GLU A 20 15.57 6.92 25.85
C GLU A 20 14.28 6.13 25.66
N ASP A 21 14.10 5.13 26.52
CA ASP A 21 12.90 4.32 26.76
C ASP A 21 11.70 5.17 27.22
N ILE A 22 11.27 6.13 26.38
CA ILE A 22 9.96 6.73 26.56
C ILE A 22 8.98 5.63 26.19
N LYS A 23 8.41 5.02 27.19
CA LYS A 23 7.26 4.13 27.09
C LYS A 23 6.13 4.95 26.48
N MET A 24 6.09 4.98 25.13
CA MET A 24 5.11 5.79 24.41
C MET A 24 3.74 5.17 24.66
N GLU A 25 2.90 5.91 25.35
CA GLU A 25 1.53 5.49 25.62
C GLU A 25 0.79 5.29 24.32
N LYS A 26 0.21 4.11 24.13
CA LYS A 26 -0.58 3.79 22.93
C LYS A 26 -1.91 4.52 22.98
N LYS A 27 -2.48 4.83 21.84
CA LYS A 27 -3.83 5.42 21.75
C LYS A 27 -4.84 4.46 22.38
N ASP A 28 -5.82 5.02 23.09
CA ASP A 28 -6.91 4.28 23.70
C ASP A 28 -7.99 3.94 22.66
N ILE A 29 -7.77 2.83 21.94
CA ILE A 29 -8.69 2.30 20.94
C ILE A 29 -8.80 0.79 21.06
N ASP A 30 -9.93 0.23 20.64
CA ASP A 30 -10.12 -1.22 20.60
C ASP A 30 -9.35 -1.85 19.44
N TRP A 31 -8.08 -2.20 19.67
CA TRP A 31 -7.17 -2.78 18.69
C TRP A 31 -7.67 -4.13 18.13
N SER A 32 -8.46 -4.87 18.91
CA SER A 32 -8.92 -6.21 18.54
C SER A 32 -10.09 -6.18 17.56
N ASN A 33 -10.81 -5.05 17.50
CA ASN A 33 -12.02 -4.90 16.68
C ASN A 33 -11.86 -3.94 15.51
N LEU A 34 -10.61 -3.63 15.14
CA LEU A 34 -10.35 -2.79 13.98
C LEU A 34 -10.81 -3.46 12.69
N SER A 35 -11.44 -2.68 11.82
CA SER A 35 -11.69 -3.04 10.42
C SER A 35 -10.53 -2.56 9.53
N PHE A 36 -10.57 -2.89 8.23
CA PHE A 36 -9.69 -2.30 7.24
C PHE A 36 -10.27 -0.96 6.74
N GLY A 37 -10.55 -0.05 7.69
CA GLY A 37 -11.12 1.28 7.45
C GLY A 37 -10.12 2.38 7.79
N TYR A 38 -10.34 3.57 7.22
CA TYR A 38 -9.52 4.73 7.52
C TYR A 38 -9.84 5.28 8.91
N GLN A 39 -8.78 5.49 9.69
CA GLN A 39 -8.79 6.28 10.92
C GLN A 39 -7.74 7.37 10.78
N GLU A 40 -8.10 8.60 11.06
CA GLU A 40 -7.18 9.72 11.04
C GLU A 40 -6.14 9.56 12.14
N THR A 41 -4.88 9.78 11.80
CA THR A 41 -3.73 9.73 12.72
C THR A 41 -3.13 11.12 12.89
N ASP A 42 -2.12 11.26 13.75
CA ASP A 42 -1.62 12.58 14.13
C ASP A 42 -0.84 13.27 12.98
N TYR A 43 -0.16 12.50 12.13
CA TYR A 43 0.73 13.05 11.09
C TYR A 43 0.67 12.27 9.78
N SER A 44 0.79 13.01 8.68
CA SER A 44 1.13 12.53 7.34
C SER A 44 2.47 13.09 6.91
N TYR A 45 3.06 12.53 5.85
CA TYR A 45 4.24 13.10 5.20
C TYR A 45 3.86 13.72 3.85
N VAL A 46 4.48 14.83 3.48
CA VAL A 46 4.27 15.51 2.20
C VAL A 46 5.59 16.00 1.63
N SER A 47 5.78 15.80 0.31
CA SER A 47 6.85 16.39 -0.48
C SER A 47 6.28 16.80 -1.85
N ASN A 48 6.67 17.96 -2.36
CA ASN A 48 6.18 18.50 -3.62
C ASN A 48 7.28 18.44 -4.68
N TYR A 49 6.87 18.12 -5.91
CA TYR A 49 7.72 18.18 -7.09
C TYR A 49 7.32 19.37 -7.93
N LYS A 50 8.27 20.26 -8.15
CA LYS A 50 8.12 21.44 -8.97
C LYS A 50 9.46 21.84 -9.59
N ASP A 51 9.42 22.41 -10.78
CA ASP A 51 10.62 22.88 -11.50
C ASP A 51 11.71 21.78 -11.61
N GLY A 52 11.28 20.54 -11.87
CA GLY A 52 12.17 19.40 -12.09
C GLY A 52 12.78 18.77 -10.84
N LYS A 53 12.34 19.15 -9.63
CA LYS A 53 12.92 18.64 -8.38
C LYS A 53 11.89 18.45 -7.27
N TRP A 54 12.16 17.50 -6.39
CA TRP A 54 11.46 17.32 -5.12
C TRP A 54 11.98 18.28 -4.07
N ASP A 55 11.09 18.89 -3.29
CA ASP A 55 11.46 19.60 -2.06
C ASP A 55 11.97 18.63 -0.97
N ASP A 56 12.43 19.13 0.17
CA ASP A 56 12.95 18.27 1.24
C ASP A 56 11.87 17.39 1.89
N GLY A 57 10.60 17.76 1.76
CA GLY A 57 9.48 17.11 2.38
C GLY A 57 9.37 17.40 3.88
N GLN A 58 8.19 17.13 4.45
CA GLN A 58 7.93 17.38 5.86
C GLN A 58 6.76 16.57 6.39
N LEU A 59 6.70 16.41 7.71
CA LEU A 59 5.51 15.95 8.40
C LEU A 59 4.45 17.06 8.46
N THR A 60 3.19 16.68 8.33
CA THR A 60 2.05 17.60 8.42
C THR A 60 0.92 16.99 9.25
N LYS A 61 0.19 17.83 9.95
CA LYS A 61 -1.09 17.48 10.61
C LYS A 61 -2.29 17.73 9.70
N ASP A 62 -2.06 18.39 8.56
CA ASP A 62 -3.12 18.64 7.60
C ASP A 62 -3.27 17.43 6.66
N HIS A 63 -4.39 16.74 6.82
CA HIS A 63 -4.76 15.57 6.01
C HIS A 63 -5.57 15.96 4.77
N THR A 64 -5.83 17.24 4.58
CA THR A 64 -6.59 17.77 3.45
C THR A 64 -5.67 17.98 2.25
N VAL A 65 -6.18 17.75 1.07
CA VAL A 65 -5.51 18.06 -0.20
C VAL A 65 -6.45 18.92 -1.04
N THR A 66 -6.04 20.16 -1.29
CA THR A 66 -6.79 21.07 -2.14
C THR A 66 -6.15 21.13 -3.52
N LEU A 67 -6.89 20.80 -4.56
CA LEU A 67 -6.43 20.76 -5.94
C LEU A 67 -7.40 21.49 -6.86
N ASN A 68 -6.88 21.96 -8.01
CA ASN A 68 -7.72 22.42 -9.10
C ASN A 68 -8.53 21.26 -9.68
N GLU A 69 -9.76 21.51 -10.14
CA GLU A 69 -10.61 20.49 -10.77
C GLU A 69 -9.98 19.84 -12.00
N CYS A 70 -9.09 20.57 -12.70
CA CYS A 70 -8.33 20.07 -13.84
C CYS A 70 -7.01 19.37 -13.47
N ALA A 71 -6.76 19.08 -12.18
CA ALA A 71 -5.55 18.39 -11.78
C ALA A 71 -5.42 17.03 -12.49
N GLY A 72 -4.19 16.67 -12.90
CA GLY A 72 -3.90 15.44 -13.65
C GLY A 72 -4.40 14.17 -12.93
N VAL A 73 -4.42 14.17 -11.61
CA VAL A 73 -4.98 13.07 -10.82
C VAL A 73 -6.47 12.86 -11.04
N PHE A 74 -7.25 13.92 -11.25
CA PHE A 74 -8.70 13.82 -11.49
C PHE A 74 -9.00 13.52 -12.95
N GLN A 75 -8.35 14.20 -13.88
CA GLN A 75 -8.68 14.10 -15.30
C GLN A 75 -8.14 12.82 -15.95
N TYR A 76 -6.94 12.39 -15.56
CA TYR A 76 -6.22 11.28 -16.20
C TYR A 76 -5.82 10.18 -15.24
N ALA A 77 -6.34 10.17 -14.00
CA ALA A 77 -5.95 9.23 -12.96
C ALA A 77 -4.41 9.11 -12.79
N GLN A 78 -3.70 10.23 -12.97
CA GLN A 78 -2.25 10.28 -12.93
C GLN A 78 -1.75 10.19 -11.49
N THR A 79 -1.74 8.96 -10.99
CA THR A 79 -1.37 8.63 -9.62
C THR A 79 -0.98 7.16 -9.52
N CYS A 80 -0.03 6.88 -8.66
CA CYS A 80 0.33 5.53 -8.24
C CYS A 80 0.51 5.48 -6.72
N PHE A 81 0.45 4.30 -6.15
CA PHE A 81 0.57 4.13 -4.70
C PHE A 81 1.29 2.84 -4.33
N GLU A 82 1.74 2.81 -3.09
CA GLU A 82 2.26 1.62 -2.44
C GLU A 82 1.46 1.29 -1.18
N GLY A 83 1.65 0.08 -0.70
CA GLY A 83 1.08 -0.38 0.55
C GLY A 83 2.06 -1.25 1.29
N LEU A 84 2.40 -0.85 2.51
CA LEU A 84 3.23 -1.61 3.43
C LEU A 84 2.68 -1.46 4.85
N LYS A 85 3.29 -2.13 5.81
CA LYS A 85 2.81 -2.18 7.18
C LYS A 85 3.94 -2.02 8.17
N ALA A 86 3.64 -1.37 9.30
CA ALA A 86 4.50 -1.40 10.48
C ALA A 86 3.87 -2.30 11.54
N TYR A 87 4.74 -3.02 12.26
CA TYR A 87 4.39 -4.01 13.26
C TYR A 87 5.12 -3.72 14.57
N THR A 88 4.47 -4.02 15.69
CA THR A 88 5.15 -4.13 16.98
C THR A 88 5.61 -5.58 17.18
N THR A 89 6.88 -5.79 17.44
CA THR A 89 7.45 -7.10 17.77
C THR A 89 7.20 -7.43 19.24
N GLU A 90 7.43 -8.69 19.65
CA GLU A 90 7.25 -9.16 21.02
C GLU A 90 8.10 -8.35 22.03
N ASP A 91 9.29 -7.96 21.64
CA ASP A 91 10.21 -7.13 22.44
C ASP A 91 9.91 -5.60 22.32
N GLY A 92 8.77 -5.24 21.76
CA GLY A 92 8.27 -3.86 21.71
C GLY A 92 8.89 -2.97 20.63
N ARG A 93 9.76 -3.50 19.77
CA ARG A 93 10.30 -2.73 18.63
C ARG A 93 9.23 -2.52 17.56
N ILE A 94 9.32 -1.41 16.84
CA ILE A 94 8.52 -1.15 15.65
C ILE A 94 9.38 -1.48 14.43
N VAL A 95 8.85 -2.31 13.53
CA VAL A 95 9.55 -2.78 12.33
C VAL A 95 8.67 -2.67 11.09
N CYS A 96 9.31 -2.42 9.94
CA CYS A 96 8.72 -2.52 8.61
C CYS A 96 9.41 -3.62 7.82
N PHE A 97 8.66 -4.37 7.03
CA PHE A 97 9.23 -5.42 6.18
C PHE A 97 9.54 -4.87 4.79
N ARG A 98 10.83 -4.86 4.41
CA ARG A 98 11.33 -4.53 3.08
C ARG A 98 10.72 -3.26 2.44
N PRO A 99 10.74 -2.09 3.11
CA PRO A 99 10.28 -0.84 2.51
C PRO A 99 11.09 -0.44 1.26
N ASP A 100 12.34 -0.91 1.16
CA ASP A 100 13.20 -0.77 -0.03
C ASP A 100 12.57 -1.36 -1.29
N LEU A 101 11.94 -2.53 -1.21
CA LEU A 101 11.24 -3.15 -2.35
C LEU A 101 9.96 -2.40 -2.72
N ASN A 102 9.29 -1.77 -1.75
CA ASN A 102 8.17 -0.90 -2.04
C ASN A 102 8.65 0.38 -2.74
N ALA A 103 9.77 0.97 -2.30
CA ALA A 103 10.38 2.12 -2.95
C ALA A 103 10.73 1.81 -4.42
N GLN A 104 11.39 0.68 -4.67
CA GLN A 104 11.72 0.23 -6.02
C GLN A 104 10.46 0.04 -6.88
N ARG A 105 9.40 -0.59 -6.35
CA ARG A 105 8.16 -0.79 -7.10
C ARG A 105 7.43 0.53 -7.37
N LEU A 106 7.47 1.50 -6.45
CA LEU A 106 6.95 2.84 -6.69
C LEU A 106 7.69 3.52 -7.84
N LYS A 107 9.02 3.40 -7.87
CA LYS A 107 9.86 3.87 -8.98
C LYS A 107 9.42 3.26 -10.31
N ASP A 108 9.34 1.92 -10.40
CA ASP A 108 8.89 1.21 -11.60
C ASP A 108 7.50 1.70 -12.06
N SER A 109 6.62 2.00 -11.09
CA SER A 109 5.28 2.52 -11.36
C SER A 109 5.32 3.95 -11.89
N CYS A 110 6.16 4.81 -11.33
CA CYS A 110 6.35 6.19 -11.80
C CYS A 110 6.93 6.22 -13.22
N GLU A 111 7.98 5.45 -13.48
CA GLU A 111 8.60 5.34 -14.81
C GLU A 111 7.59 4.85 -15.84
N ARG A 112 6.76 3.87 -15.48
CA ARG A 112 5.71 3.34 -16.37
C ARG A 112 4.62 4.37 -16.71
N LEU A 113 4.31 5.27 -15.77
CA LEU A 113 3.28 6.30 -15.91
C LEU A 113 3.85 7.66 -16.33
N GLU A 114 5.14 7.71 -16.66
CA GLU A 114 5.88 8.94 -17.00
C GLU A 114 5.75 10.03 -15.93
N MET A 115 5.79 9.59 -14.67
CA MET A 115 5.74 10.44 -13.49
C MET A 115 7.15 10.60 -12.90
N PRO A 116 7.48 11.70 -12.23
CA PRO A 116 8.78 11.86 -11.59
C PRO A 116 9.00 10.81 -10.50
N VAL A 117 10.18 10.19 -10.53
CA VAL A 117 10.57 9.20 -9.53
C VAL A 117 10.88 9.91 -8.21
N PHE A 118 10.29 9.42 -7.11
CA PHE A 118 10.69 9.81 -5.75
C PHE A 118 11.90 8.95 -5.33
N PRO A 119 13.01 9.56 -4.84
CA PRO A 119 14.24 8.82 -4.51
C PRO A 119 14.01 7.70 -3.48
N GLU A 120 14.55 6.50 -3.75
CA GLU A 120 14.30 5.30 -2.94
C GLU A 120 14.79 5.46 -1.49
N ASP A 121 15.94 6.08 -1.27
CA ASP A 121 16.49 6.37 0.06
C ASP A 121 15.62 7.35 0.84
N ARG A 122 15.11 8.38 0.16
CA ARG A 122 14.18 9.35 0.75
C ARG A 122 12.82 8.71 1.07
N PHE A 123 12.35 7.79 0.23
CA PHE A 123 11.13 7.02 0.50
C PHE A 123 11.24 6.25 1.82
N VAL A 124 12.34 5.52 2.02
CA VAL A 124 12.56 4.75 3.25
C VAL A 124 12.62 5.67 4.47
N LYS A 125 13.35 6.79 4.38
CA LYS A 125 13.42 7.81 5.46
C LYS A 125 12.04 8.40 5.77
N ALA A 126 11.27 8.78 4.75
CA ALA A 126 9.92 9.33 4.93
C ALA A 126 8.97 8.32 5.61
N VAL A 127 9.08 7.02 5.27
CA VAL A 127 8.34 5.95 5.96
C VAL A 127 8.76 5.87 7.42
N GLU A 128 10.05 5.92 7.72
CA GLU A 128 10.54 5.91 9.10
C GLU A 128 10.05 7.12 9.90
N GLU A 129 10.12 8.31 9.33
CA GLU A 129 9.70 9.56 9.97
C GLU A 129 8.21 9.55 10.30
N VAL A 130 7.36 9.18 9.35
CA VAL A 130 5.89 9.16 9.57
C VAL A 130 5.49 8.10 10.57
N VAL A 131 6.15 6.93 10.58
CA VAL A 131 5.87 5.88 11.57
C VAL A 131 6.36 6.28 12.95
N LYS A 132 7.54 6.91 13.07
CA LYS A 132 8.03 7.47 14.34
C LYS A 132 7.07 8.50 14.91
N ALA A 133 6.61 9.45 14.08
CA ALA A 133 5.67 10.49 14.50
C ALA A 133 4.31 9.93 14.95
N ASN A 134 3.90 8.78 14.41
CA ASN A 134 2.66 8.09 14.73
C ASN A 134 2.87 6.81 15.56
N ALA A 135 3.95 6.69 16.33
CA ALA A 135 4.27 5.45 17.04
C ALA A 135 3.21 5.05 18.09
N ALA A 136 2.45 6.02 18.62
CA ALA A 136 1.29 5.75 19.49
C ALA A 136 0.15 5.01 18.76
N TRP A 137 0.07 5.15 17.43
CA TRP A 137 -0.93 4.51 16.57
C TRP A 137 -0.51 3.13 16.04
N VAL A 138 0.73 2.70 16.29
CA VAL A 138 1.15 1.35 15.93
C VAL A 138 0.53 0.36 16.90
N PRO A 139 -0.30 -0.60 16.44
CA PRO A 139 -0.97 -1.56 17.34
C PRO A 139 0.01 -2.35 18.19
N PRO A 140 -0.36 -2.71 19.43
CA PRO A 140 0.48 -3.54 20.29
C PRO A 140 0.64 -4.95 19.74
N TYR A 141 1.74 -5.61 20.11
CA TYR A 141 1.99 -7.01 19.78
C TYR A 141 0.84 -7.89 20.26
N GLY A 142 0.45 -8.87 19.45
CA GLY A 142 -0.61 -9.82 19.78
C GLY A 142 -2.04 -9.33 19.51
N SER A 143 -2.26 -8.05 19.17
CA SER A 143 -3.59 -7.51 18.85
C SER A 143 -4.17 -8.03 17.52
N GLY A 144 -3.35 -8.60 16.63
CA GLY A 144 -3.74 -8.97 15.26
C GLY A 144 -3.88 -7.78 14.31
N ALA A 145 -3.79 -6.55 14.82
CA ALA A 145 -3.84 -5.32 14.03
C ALA A 145 -2.42 -4.84 13.62
N THR A 146 -2.36 -3.95 12.65
CA THR A 146 -1.10 -3.40 12.13
C THR A 146 -1.29 -1.93 11.75
N LEU A 147 -0.21 -1.14 11.72
CA LEU A 147 -0.27 0.18 11.11
C LEU A 147 -0.07 0.05 9.60
N TYR A 148 -1.13 0.32 8.83
CA TYR A 148 -1.05 0.38 7.38
C TYR A 148 -0.43 1.70 6.93
N ILE A 149 0.49 1.64 5.99
CA ILE A 149 1.22 2.79 5.44
C ILE A 149 0.90 2.86 3.95
N ARG A 150 0.44 4.02 3.50
CA ARG A 150 0.07 4.28 2.10
C ARG A 150 0.89 5.43 1.52
N PRO A 151 2.08 5.19 0.96
CA PRO A 151 2.75 6.14 0.09
C PRO A 151 2.01 6.25 -1.25
N TYR A 152 1.91 7.47 -1.78
CA TYR A 152 1.33 7.70 -3.10
C TYR A 152 1.87 8.98 -3.73
N ILE A 153 1.87 9.01 -5.06
CA ILE A 153 2.23 10.18 -5.86
C ILE A 153 1.03 10.53 -6.73
N MET A 154 0.78 11.83 -6.91
CA MET A 154 -0.32 12.32 -7.74
C MET A 154 0.09 13.59 -8.48
N GLY A 155 -0.39 13.75 -9.73
CA GLY A 155 -0.26 14.97 -10.51
C GLY A 155 -1.20 16.05 -10.00
N THR A 156 -0.65 17.23 -9.67
CA THR A 156 -1.38 18.27 -8.91
C THR A 156 -1.72 19.51 -9.72
N ASN A 157 -0.95 19.84 -10.77
CA ASN A 157 -1.26 21.00 -11.60
C ASN A 157 -2.43 20.76 -12.55
N ALA A 158 -3.05 21.83 -12.98
CA ALA A 158 -4.14 21.80 -13.95
C ALA A 158 -3.63 21.38 -15.35
N VAL A 159 -4.23 20.35 -15.93
CA VAL A 159 -3.88 19.80 -17.25
C VAL A 159 -5.16 19.41 -17.98
N ILE A 160 -5.38 19.94 -19.18
CA ILE A 160 -6.48 19.52 -20.10
C ILE A 160 -5.95 18.64 -21.21
N GLY A 161 -4.76 18.92 -21.74
CA GLY A 161 -4.14 18.10 -22.77
C GLY A 161 -3.67 16.74 -22.23
N VAL A 162 -3.69 15.70 -23.07
CA VAL A 162 -3.19 14.36 -22.71
C VAL A 162 -1.66 14.40 -22.67
N LYS A 163 -1.12 14.77 -21.52
CA LYS A 163 0.32 14.78 -21.23
C LYS A 163 0.54 14.52 -19.73
N PRO A 164 1.74 14.12 -19.32
CA PRO A 164 2.13 14.10 -17.92
C PRO A 164 1.93 15.48 -17.27
N ALA A 165 1.60 15.51 -16.00
CA ALA A 165 1.56 16.73 -15.20
C ALA A 165 2.99 17.30 -15.04
N ASP A 166 3.08 18.59 -14.78
CA ASP A 166 4.37 19.26 -14.57
C ASP A 166 4.71 19.37 -13.06
N GLU A 167 3.67 19.30 -12.20
CA GLU A 167 3.82 19.33 -10.75
C GLU A 167 3.17 18.09 -10.11
N TYR A 168 3.81 17.56 -9.08
CA TYR A 168 3.35 16.37 -8.36
C TYR A 168 3.49 16.54 -6.85
N GLN A 169 2.74 15.73 -6.12
CA GLN A 169 2.88 15.62 -4.68
C GLN A 169 3.05 14.16 -4.28
N PHE A 170 4.09 13.87 -3.51
CA PHE A 170 4.28 12.62 -2.80
C PHE A 170 3.74 12.77 -1.39
N ARG A 171 2.89 11.83 -0.97
CA ARG A 171 2.35 11.80 0.40
C ARG A 171 2.43 10.39 0.98
N ILE A 172 2.53 10.33 2.29
CA ILE A 172 2.35 9.09 3.04
C ILE A 172 1.29 9.33 4.10
N LEU A 173 0.19 8.60 4.02
CA LEU A 173 -0.77 8.48 5.11
C LEU A 173 -0.57 7.16 5.84
N VAL A 174 -0.89 7.14 7.12
CA VAL A 174 -0.89 5.92 7.94
C VAL A 174 -2.24 5.77 8.63
N THR A 175 -2.65 4.52 8.90
CA THR A 175 -3.88 4.24 9.62
C THR A 175 -3.79 2.86 10.27
N PRO A 176 -4.21 2.71 11.55
CA PRO A 176 -4.28 1.40 12.17
C PRO A 176 -5.41 0.57 11.53
N VAL A 177 -5.11 -0.67 11.19
CA VAL A 177 -6.06 -1.58 10.53
C VAL A 177 -6.06 -2.95 11.18
N GLY A 178 -7.22 -3.57 11.21
CA GLY A 178 -7.37 -4.98 11.53
C GLY A 178 -7.01 -5.89 10.35
N PRO A 179 -7.15 -7.20 10.51
CA PRO A 179 -6.90 -8.15 9.44
C PRO A 179 -7.87 -7.91 8.26
N TYR A 180 -7.35 -7.95 7.04
CA TYR A 180 -8.15 -7.76 5.83
C TYR A 180 -9.27 -8.80 5.70
N PHE A 181 -9.00 -10.04 6.11
CA PHE A 181 -9.98 -11.12 6.22
C PHE A 181 -10.27 -11.41 7.68
N LYS A 182 -11.47 -11.07 8.16
CA LYS A 182 -11.90 -11.30 9.56
C LYS A 182 -11.92 -12.77 9.98
N GLY A 183 -11.89 -13.70 9.04
CA GLY A 183 -11.92 -15.14 9.30
C GLY A 183 -10.55 -15.82 9.39
N GLY A 184 -9.44 -15.08 9.29
CA GLY A 184 -8.10 -15.65 9.20
C GLY A 184 -7.86 -16.40 7.88
N ALA A 185 -6.95 -17.37 7.89
CA ALA A 185 -6.60 -18.19 6.72
C ALA A 185 -7.64 -19.30 6.47
N LYS A 186 -8.87 -18.90 6.08
CA LYS A 186 -9.93 -19.84 5.69
C LYS A 186 -10.05 -19.90 4.17
N PRO A 187 -10.45 -21.07 3.60
CA PRO A 187 -10.78 -21.16 2.19
C PRO A 187 -11.87 -20.17 1.80
N ILE A 188 -11.72 -19.53 0.64
CA ILE A 188 -12.72 -18.64 0.08
C ILE A 188 -13.22 -19.18 -1.26
N THR A 189 -14.45 -18.85 -1.61
CA THR A 189 -15.02 -19.18 -2.91
C THR A 189 -14.70 -18.06 -3.90
N ILE A 190 -14.15 -18.40 -5.06
CA ILE A 190 -13.82 -17.47 -6.13
C ILE A 190 -14.65 -17.82 -7.36
N ARG A 191 -15.30 -16.82 -7.93
CA ARG A 191 -15.93 -16.91 -9.24
C ARG A 191 -14.94 -16.44 -10.31
N VAL A 192 -14.81 -17.19 -11.40
CA VAL A 192 -14.10 -16.74 -12.60
C VAL A 192 -15.05 -15.84 -13.39
N SER A 193 -14.59 -14.64 -13.73
CA SER A 193 -15.36 -13.67 -14.52
C SER A 193 -15.19 -13.94 -16.02
N ASP A 194 -16.23 -13.64 -16.80
CA ASP A 194 -16.18 -13.63 -18.26
C ASP A 194 -15.57 -12.34 -18.82
N PHE A 195 -15.20 -11.39 -17.94
CA PHE A 195 -14.59 -10.13 -18.31
C PHE A 195 -13.09 -10.18 -18.18
N ASP A 196 -12.38 -9.63 -19.16
CA ASP A 196 -10.95 -9.43 -19.07
C ASP A 196 -10.60 -8.17 -18.28
N ARG A 197 -9.51 -8.23 -17.53
CA ARG A 197 -8.93 -7.08 -16.88
C ARG A 197 -8.26 -6.18 -17.90
N ALA A 198 -8.57 -4.88 -17.88
CA ALA A 198 -7.93 -3.91 -18.75
C ALA A 198 -6.42 -3.84 -18.56
N ALA A 199 -5.68 -3.83 -19.65
CA ALA A 199 -4.24 -3.60 -19.80
C ALA A 199 -3.29 -4.43 -18.92
N PRO A 200 -2.72 -5.50 -19.48
CA PRO A 200 -1.81 -6.39 -18.75
C PRO A 200 -0.34 -5.95 -18.77
N HIS A 201 0.00 -4.79 -19.32
CA HIS A 201 1.38 -4.40 -19.50
C HIS A 201 1.91 -3.60 -18.32
N GLY A 202 2.48 -4.30 -17.33
CA GLY A 202 3.28 -3.67 -16.31
C GLY A 202 3.03 -4.16 -14.88
N THR A 203 4.05 -4.00 -14.09
CA THR A 203 4.06 -4.26 -12.65
C THR A 203 3.50 -3.08 -11.84
N GLY A 204 3.09 -1.98 -12.52
CA GLY A 204 2.65 -0.74 -11.90
C GLY A 204 1.29 -0.83 -11.20
N GLN A 205 1.16 -0.12 -10.09
CA GLN A 205 -0.04 0.00 -9.26
C GLN A 205 -0.83 1.28 -9.62
N GLY A 206 -1.32 1.37 -10.86
CA GLY A 206 -2.18 2.48 -11.27
C GLY A 206 -3.61 2.36 -10.73
N ARG A 207 -4.24 3.48 -10.33
CA ARG A 207 -5.60 3.48 -9.75
C ARG A 207 -6.68 3.00 -10.71
N THR A 208 -6.53 3.21 -12.00
CA THR A 208 -7.48 2.72 -13.03
C THR A 208 -7.64 1.20 -13.02
N GLN A 209 -6.62 0.45 -12.60
CA GLN A 209 -6.72 -1.00 -12.47
C GLN A 209 -7.65 -1.45 -11.35
N LEU A 210 -7.83 -0.63 -10.31
CA LEU A 210 -8.64 -0.97 -9.15
C LEU A 210 -10.14 -0.73 -9.34
N CYS A 211 -10.55 0.07 -10.32
CA CYS A 211 -11.97 0.33 -10.58
C CYS A 211 -12.73 -0.94 -10.96
N ASN A 212 -12.13 -1.79 -11.80
CA ASN A 212 -12.73 -3.08 -12.18
C ASN A 212 -12.79 -4.05 -11.00
N GLU A 213 -11.77 -4.04 -10.12
CA GLU A 213 -11.76 -4.86 -8.92
C GLU A 213 -12.87 -4.47 -7.94
N SER A 214 -13.14 -3.17 -7.78
CA SER A 214 -14.25 -2.69 -6.94
C SER A 214 -15.61 -3.14 -7.46
N SER A 215 -15.84 -3.08 -8.77
CA SER A 215 -17.08 -3.56 -9.40
C SER A 215 -17.26 -5.07 -9.22
N CYS A 216 -16.20 -5.86 -9.39
CA CYS A 216 -16.22 -7.29 -9.14
C CYS A 216 -16.49 -7.61 -7.66
N HIS A 217 -15.91 -6.87 -6.74
CA HIS A 217 -16.15 -7.05 -5.31
C HIS A 217 -17.61 -6.79 -4.94
N CYS A 218 -18.22 -5.72 -5.45
CA CYS A 218 -19.65 -5.44 -5.23
C CYS A 218 -20.54 -6.57 -5.72
N ARG A 219 -20.29 -7.11 -6.92
CA ARG A 219 -21.06 -8.24 -7.46
C ARG A 219 -20.91 -9.50 -6.62
N CYS A 220 -19.69 -9.84 -6.20
CA CYS A 220 -19.44 -10.96 -5.33
C CYS A 220 -20.18 -10.84 -3.99
N THR A 221 -20.19 -9.66 -3.40
CA THR A 221 -20.92 -9.42 -2.14
C THR A 221 -22.43 -9.61 -2.31
N CYS A 222 -23.01 -9.10 -3.40
CA CYS A 222 -24.44 -9.27 -3.70
C CYS A 222 -24.83 -10.73 -3.96
N THR A 223 -23.94 -11.56 -4.46
CA THR A 223 -24.18 -12.99 -4.76
C THR A 223 -23.73 -13.94 -3.64
N GLY A 224 -23.26 -13.42 -2.52
CA GLY A 224 -22.74 -14.21 -1.41
C GLY A 224 -21.37 -14.85 -1.66
N LEU A 225 -20.69 -14.48 -2.74
CA LEU A 225 -19.33 -14.92 -3.06
C LEU A 225 -18.30 -13.98 -2.42
N CYS A 226 -17.15 -14.50 -2.03
CA CYS A 226 -16.11 -13.68 -1.43
C CYS A 226 -15.35 -12.80 -2.43
N ARG A 227 -15.13 -13.29 -3.66
CA ARG A 227 -14.41 -12.58 -4.72
C ARG A 227 -14.71 -13.12 -6.11
N GLU A 228 -14.53 -12.27 -7.12
CA GLU A 228 -14.55 -12.62 -8.53
C GLU A 228 -13.12 -12.54 -9.09
N TYR A 229 -12.69 -13.57 -9.80
CA TYR A 229 -11.45 -13.58 -10.55
C TYR A 229 -11.68 -13.01 -11.94
N VAL A 230 -10.96 -11.93 -12.27
CA VAL A 230 -11.00 -11.32 -13.60
C VAL A 230 -9.74 -11.75 -14.36
N PRO A 231 -9.86 -12.55 -15.43
CA PRO A 231 -8.73 -12.96 -16.23
C PRO A 231 -8.01 -11.77 -16.86
N ARG A 232 -6.75 -11.94 -17.20
CA ARG A 232 -6.01 -10.97 -18.01
C ARG A 232 -6.16 -11.28 -19.49
N SER A 233 -6.37 -10.25 -20.30
CA SER A 233 -6.49 -10.33 -21.75
C SER A 233 -5.14 -10.47 -22.44
N CYS A 234 -4.35 -11.51 -22.23
CA CYS A 234 -3.21 -11.77 -23.10
C CYS A 234 -2.89 -13.26 -23.24
N ASN A 235 -2.61 -13.65 -24.47
CA ASN A 235 -2.34 -15.02 -24.90
C ASN A 235 -1.01 -15.61 -24.41
N THR A 236 -0.29 -14.96 -23.51
CA THR A 236 0.99 -15.43 -23.00
C THR A 236 0.99 -15.44 -21.47
N TYR A 237 0.31 -16.41 -20.89
CA TYR A 237 0.42 -16.66 -19.49
C TYR A 237 1.66 -17.50 -19.19
N LYS A 238 2.79 -16.85 -18.89
CA LYS A 238 3.87 -17.45 -18.10
C LYS A 238 3.80 -16.83 -16.72
N GLY A 239 3.23 -17.61 -15.80
CA GLY A 239 3.02 -17.40 -14.40
C GLY A 239 3.95 -16.46 -13.63
N ARG A 240 3.68 -15.16 -13.68
CA ARG A 240 4.13 -14.23 -12.65
C ARG A 240 2.89 -13.67 -12.00
N GLY A 241 2.62 -14.20 -10.82
CA GLY A 241 1.42 -13.95 -10.06
C GLY A 241 1.13 -12.48 -9.79
N ASP A 242 -0.12 -12.13 -9.90
CA ASP A 242 -0.66 -10.91 -9.33
C ASP A 242 -0.41 -10.91 -7.82
N ARG A 243 0.24 -9.85 -7.32
CA ARG A 243 0.72 -9.77 -5.93
C ARG A 243 -0.37 -9.68 -4.87
N TRP A 244 -1.65 -9.68 -5.25
CA TRP A 244 -2.77 -9.71 -4.31
C TRP A 244 -3.18 -11.12 -3.90
N CYS A 245 -2.88 -12.11 -4.74
CA CYS A 245 -3.11 -13.51 -4.43
C CYS A 245 -2.14 -14.35 -5.25
N LYS A 246 -1.20 -15.03 -4.63
CA LYS A 246 -0.54 -16.16 -5.29
C LYS A 246 -1.56 -17.28 -5.39
N LEU A 247 -2.17 -17.40 -6.55
CA LEU A 247 -3.10 -18.47 -6.86
C LEU A 247 -2.30 -19.68 -7.36
N HIS A 248 -2.18 -20.71 -6.56
CA HIS A 248 -1.70 -22.00 -7.02
C HIS A 248 -2.92 -22.84 -7.45
N LEU A 249 -3.13 -22.93 -8.76
CA LEU A 249 -4.17 -23.81 -9.33
C LEU A 249 -3.59 -25.22 -9.51
N TYR A 250 -4.01 -26.17 -8.71
CA TYR A 250 -3.74 -27.58 -8.92
C TYR A 250 -4.86 -28.22 -9.74
N HIS A 251 -4.51 -28.83 -10.85
CA HIS A 251 -5.44 -29.55 -11.73
C HIS A 251 -5.82 -30.89 -11.09
N LYS A 252 -7.04 -31.05 -10.71
CA LYS A 252 -7.81 -32.17 -10.10
C LYS A 252 -8.22 -31.92 -8.64
N GLY A 253 -9.24 -31.08 -8.49
CA GLY A 253 -9.79 -30.71 -7.18
C GLY A 253 -9.25 -29.33 -6.77
N TRP A 254 -10.05 -28.33 -6.91
CA TRP A 254 -9.69 -26.95 -6.69
C TRP A 254 -9.46 -26.66 -5.21
N HIS A 255 -8.21 -26.65 -4.79
CA HIS A 255 -7.83 -26.09 -3.48
C HIS A 255 -7.01 -24.83 -3.72
N ILE A 256 -7.50 -23.71 -3.20
CA ILE A 256 -6.84 -22.43 -3.28
C ILE A 256 -6.23 -22.15 -1.91
N CYS A 257 -4.91 -22.13 -1.82
CA CYS A 257 -4.20 -21.73 -0.62
C CYS A 257 -3.64 -20.32 -0.79
N TYR A 258 -3.88 -19.46 0.20
CA TYR A 258 -3.20 -18.18 0.35
C TYR A 258 -1.89 -18.41 1.09
N THR A 259 -0.79 -17.91 0.55
CA THR A 259 0.45 -17.68 1.28
C THR A 259 0.82 -16.20 1.22
#